data_e898bb114c935184b04502979aceea80
#
_entry.id   e898bb114c935184b04502979aceea80
#
_cell.length_a   1.000
_cell.length_b   1.000
_cell.length_c   1.000
_cell.angle_alpha   90.00
_cell.angle_beta   90.00
_cell.angle_gamma   90.00
#
_symmetry.space_group_name_H-M   'P 1'
#
loop_
_entity.id
_entity.type
_entity.pdbx_description
1 polymer ?
#
loop_
_entity_poly.entity_id
_entity_poly.type
_entity_poly.pdbx_seq_one_letter_code
_entity_poly.pdbx_strand_id
1 'polypeptide(L)'
;MELELSNLTFTEQDDIVPASGVEKILNTGVANTLAGNDRITGTGSGYALTNYGTINTDDGNDIIAGMGEEFPPGSDGNGGIYNIGTLNAGEGNDTIIGSGAYGAGIYSSASSIFDTGDGNDLIRAGSGRGGFYNASNAFTTGDGNDTIYGGTSDYPGIVNEGLINTGNGEDYLISEGPLLNYGGVFLGDGNDRLYITEYVGVNNRALENLNFIGTGDGNDIISSIGVIYNEGVINTGDGADSIIADGGFQSGSNSSGAWFLGEGKDYIKGYGSGDFYGGNGNDTLELTPGTYTVGIWGEAGESPIFTKGNQLMITSEFEKLKAGNTLYDFTSLTAGQIITVA
;
A
#
# COMPACT_ATOMS: atom_id res chain seq x y z
N MET A 1 6.02 33.03 -8.01
CA MET A 1 7.50 33.11 -8.08
C MET A 1 8.06 31.75 -7.77
N GLU A 2 9.11 31.32 -8.45
CA GLU A 2 9.76 30.03 -8.21
C GLU A 2 11.02 30.24 -7.35
N LEU A 3 11.20 29.44 -6.32
CA LEU A 3 12.35 29.48 -5.43
C LEU A 3 13.25 28.27 -5.71
N GLU A 4 14.51 28.52 -6.06
CA GLU A 4 15.52 27.48 -6.16
C GLU A 4 16.11 27.19 -4.77
N LEU A 5 15.80 25.99 -4.26
CA LEU A 5 16.11 25.60 -2.89
C LEU A 5 17.62 25.50 -2.63
N SER A 6 18.36 24.96 -3.59
CA SER A 6 19.83 24.81 -3.48
C SER A 6 20.61 26.10 -3.42
N ASN A 7 19.98 27.25 -3.65
CA ASN A 7 20.59 28.56 -3.49
C ASN A 7 20.49 29.16 -2.07
N LEU A 8 19.78 28.47 -1.18
CA LEU A 8 19.59 28.89 0.21
C LEU A 8 20.75 28.43 1.09
N THR A 9 20.91 29.10 2.21
CA THR A 9 21.82 28.70 3.28
C THR A 9 20.96 28.32 4.47
N PHE A 10 21.20 27.15 4.99
CA PHE A 10 20.47 26.56 6.11
C PHE A 10 21.32 26.58 7.39
N THR A 11 20.70 26.30 8.51
CA THR A 11 21.30 26.37 9.85
C THR A 11 21.09 25.05 10.58
N GLU A 12 21.69 24.90 11.76
CA GLU A 12 21.46 23.78 12.68
C GLU A 12 20.23 24.00 13.57
N GLN A 13 19.29 24.83 13.15
CA GLN A 13 18.07 25.17 13.87
C GLN A 13 16.90 25.14 12.92
N ASP A 14 15.68 25.09 13.45
CA ASP A 14 14.46 25.05 12.67
C ASP A 14 14.44 26.09 11.53
N ASP A 15 14.55 25.64 10.31
CA ASP A 15 14.49 26.47 9.12
C ASP A 15 13.09 26.42 8.48
N ILE A 16 12.58 27.56 8.06
CA ILE A 16 11.27 27.65 7.39
C ILE A 16 11.43 28.21 5.99
N VAL A 17 11.12 27.36 5.01
CA VAL A 17 11.21 27.73 3.59
C VAL A 17 9.83 27.55 2.91
N PRO A 18 9.35 28.59 2.24
CA PRO A 18 9.80 29.97 2.27
C PRO A 18 9.40 30.68 3.56
N ALA A 19 10.20 31.65 3.95
CA ALA A 19 9.87 32.50 5.11
C ALA A 19 8.60 33.34 4.86
N SER A 20 8.28 33.71 3.61
CA SER A 20 6.98 34.29 3.19
C SER A 20 6.88 34.42 1.65
N GLY A 21 5.68 34.23 1.11
CA GLY A 21 5.28 34.72 -0.22
C GLY A 21 5.85 33.99 -1.43
N VAL A 22 6.34 32.78 -1.30
CA VAL A 22 6.78 31.95 -2.44
C VAL A 22 5.70 30.97 -2.84
N GLU A 23 5.55 30.79 -4.13
CA GLU A 23 4.50 29.98 -4.70
C GLU A 23 5.00 28.57 -5.05
N LYS A 24 6.20 28.42 -5.59
CA LYS A 24 6.72 27.15 -6.09
C LYS A 24 8.15 26.90 -5.65
N ILE A 25 8.48 25.67 -5.31
CA ILE A 25 9.83 25.24 -4.99
C ILE A 25 10.41 24.38 -6.11
N LEU A 26 11.60 24.72 -6.55
CA LEU A 26 12.45 23.94 -7.43
C LEU A 26 13.73 23.60 -6.68
N ASN A 27 14.23 22.39 -6.84
CA ASN A 27 15.57 22.01 -6.40
C ASN A 27 16.31 21.32 -7.54
N THR A 28 17.38 21.93 -8.02
CA THR A 28 18.23 21.38 -9.07
C THR A 28 19.63 21.00 -8.58
N GLY A 29 20.00 21.40 -7.37
CA GLY A 29 21.27 21.14 -6.73
C GLY A 29 21.13 20.33 -5.45
N VAL A 30 21.93 20.66 -4.45
CA VAL A 30 21.89 20.07 -3.13
C VAL A 30 21.37 21.10 -2.14
N ALA A 31 20.27 20.77 -1.50
CA ALA A 31 19.72 21.51 -0.38
C ALA A 31 19.83 20.60 0.85
N ASN A 32 20.62 21.03 1.82
CA ASN A 32 20.83 20.35 3.08
C ASN A 32 20.42 21.29 4.20
N THR A 33 19.32 20.98 4.92
CA THR A 33 18.81 21.90 5.93
C THR A 33 19.50 21.71 7.28
N LEU A 34 20.32 20.67 7.41
CA LEU A 34 21.03 20.31 8.64
C LEU A 34 20.08 19.84 9.74
N ALA A 35 20.50 19.89 11.00
CA ALA A 35 19.66 19.50 12.11
C ALA A 35 18.64 20.59 12.47
N GLY A 36 17.51 20.18 12.99
CA GLY A 36 16.40 21.09 13.35
C GLY A 36 15.07 20.49 12.92
N ASN A 37 13.96 21.10 13.33
CA ASN A 37 12.67 20.69 12.77
C ASN A 37 12.35 21.62 11.61
N ASP A 38 12.72 21.18 10.43
CA ASP A 38 12.73 22.02 9.23
C ASP A 38 11.39 21.95 8.48
N ARG A 39 11.08 23.01 7.78
CA ARG A 39 9.87 23.08 6.99
C ARG A 39 10.10 23.62 5.60
N ILE A 40 9.90 22.77 4.60
CA ILE A 40 9.92 23.12 3.18
C ILE A 40 8.49 23.03 2.63
N THR A 41 7.93 24.16 2.17
CA THR A 41 6.54 24.19 1.68
C THR A 41 6.44 24.90 0.34
N GLY A 42 6.14 24.15 -0.73
CA GLY A 42 5.81 24.70 -2.04
C GLY A 42 4.28 24.82 -2.22
N THR A 43 3.86 25.90 -2.89
CA THR A 43 2.46 26.08 -3.32
C THR A 43 2.43 26.59 -4.77
N GLY A 44 1.34 26.36 -5.49
CA GLY A 44 1.16 26.96 -6.81
C GLY A 44 0.82 25.98 -7.93
N SER A 45 0.88 26.47 -9.17
CA SER A 45 0.48 25.71 -10.35
C SER A 45 1.56 24.76 -10.86
N GLY A 46 1.17 23.64 -11.43
CA GLY A 46 2.04 22.54 -11.78
C GLY A 46 2.33 21.70 -10.53
N TYR A 47 3.50 21.07 -10.46
CA TYR A 47 3.97 20.53 -9.19
C TYR A 47 4.47 21.66 -8.30
N ALA A 48 3.94 21.72 -7.09
CA ALA A 48 4.26 22.78 -6.13
C ALA A 48 5.70 22.66 -5.59
N LEU A 49 6.20 21.42 -5.47
CA LEU A 49 7.60 21.11 -5.19
C LEU A 49 8.12 20.16 -6.27
N THR A 50 9.21 20.55 -6.93
CA THR A 50 9.89 19.73 -7.94
C THR A 50 11.34 19.52 -7.52
N ASN A 51 11.75 18.27 -7.34
CA ASN A 51 13.11 17.91 -6.96
C ASN A 51 13.81 17.14 -8.09
N TYR A 52 14.82 17.76 -8.69
CA TYR A 52 15.75 17.13 -9.63
C TYR A 52 17.11 16.82 -8.99
N GLY A 53 17.41 17.44 -7.85
CA GLY A 53 18.66 17.31 -7.13
C GLY A 53 18.54 16.47 -5.87
N THR A 54 19.15 16.95 -4.80
CA THR A 54 19.08 16.33 -3.47
C THR A 54 18.43 17.30 -2.49
N ILE A 55 17.38 16.86 -1.84
CA ILE A 55 16.84 17.49 -0.63
C ILE A 55 17.17 16.53 0.50
N ASN A 56 17.88 17.03 1.52
CA ASN A 56 18.22 16.32 2.73
C ASN A 56 17.89 17.21 3.92
N THR A 57 17.01 16.72 4.81
CA THR A 57 16.62 17.51 5.99
C THR A 57 17.33 17.09 7.27
N ASP A 58 18.13 15.99 7.20
CA ASP A 58 18.98 15.46 8.27
C ASP A 58 18.18 15.10 9.56
N ASP A 59 18.66 15.47 10.75
CA ASP A 59 18.07 15.07 12.04
C ASP A 59 16.99 16.08 12.45
N GLY A 60 15.79 15.61 12.71
CA GLY A 60 14.68 16.47 13.15
C GLY A 60 13.32 15.86 12.92
N ASN A 61 12.25 16.59 13.25
CA ASN A 61 10.91 16.22 12.80
C ASN A 61 10.50 17.19 11.69
N ASP A 62 10.74 16.78 10.47
CA ASP A 62 10.71 17.66 9.32
C ASP A 62 9.38 17.64 8.58
N ILE A 63 9.11 18.70 7.85
CA ILE A 63 7.92 18.81 7.02
C ILE A 63 8.31 19.21 5.60
N ILE A 64 8.09 18.31 4.65
CA ILE A 64 8.24 18.59 3.23
C ILE A 64 6.85 18.56 2.58
N ALA A 65 6.37 19.70 2.10
CA ALA A 65 5.04 19.81 1.55
C ALA A 65 5.00 20.43 0.16
N GLY A 66 4.24 19.83 -0.74
CA GLY A 66 3.88 20.37 -2.04
C GLY A 66 2.36 20.47 -2.16
N MET A 67 1.82 21.68 -2.28
CA MET A 67 0.39 21.94 -2.37
C MET A 67 0.07 22.61 -3.72
N GLY A 68 -0.31 21.79 -4.71
CA GLY A 68 -0.72 22.30 -6.03
C GLY A 68 -2.07 23.01 -5.95
N GLU A 69 -2.15 24.22 -6.47
CA GLU A 69 -3.39 24.99 -6.49
C GLU A 69 -4.38 24.45 -7.54
N GLU A 70 -5.68 24.70 -7.31
CA GLU A 70 -6.70 24.44 -8.29
C GLU A 70 -6.53 25.36 -9.52
N PHE A 71 -6.47 24.77 -10.70
CA PHE A 71 -6.47 25.49 -11.97
C PHE A 71 -7.72 25.20 -12.79
N PRO A 72 -8.06 26.06 -13.78
CA PRO A 72 -9.21 25.79 -14.64
C PRO A 72 -9.18 24.40 -15.27
N PRO A 73 -10.34 23.75 -15.48
CA PRO A 73 -10.40 22.43 -16.09
C PRO A 73 -9.66 22.39 -17.43
N GLY A 74 -8.70 21.48 -17.56
CA GLY A 74 -7.93 21.27 -18.80
C GLY A 74 -6.42 21.60 -18.71
N SER A 75 -5.91 22.04 -17.57
CA SER A 75 -4.46 22.16 -17.36
C SER A 75 -3.94 20.85 -16.79
N ASP A 76 -3.21 20.07 -17.60
CA ASP A 76 -2.54 18.85 -17.17
C ASP A 76 -1.38 19.20 -16.21
N GLY A 77 -1.26 18.49 -15.10
CA GLY A 77 -0.04 18.43 -14.31
C GLY A 77 0.02 19.23 -12.99
N ASN A 78 -1.11 19.54 -12.36
CA ASN A 78 -1.10 20.16 -11.02
C ASN A 78 -1.03 19.10 -9.93
N GLY A 79 0.19 18.72 -9.53
CA GLY A 79 0.48 17.80 -8.45
C GLY A 79 1.10 18.48 -7.23
N GLY A 80 1.32 17.73 -6.18
CA GLY A 80 1.98 18.20 -4.98
C GLY A 80 3.50 18.17 -5.13
N ILE A 81 4.08 16.98 -5.01
CA ILE A 81 5.54 16.75 -5.06
C ILE A 81 5.87 15.91 -6.30
N TYR A 82 6.89 16.35 -7.04
CA TYR A 82 7.50 15.63 -8.15
C TYR A 82 8.97 15.37 -7.84
N ASN A 83 9.30 14.12 -7.47
CA ASN A 83 10.65 13.71 -7.12
C ASN A 83 11.28 12.88 -8.25
N ILE A 84 12.36 13.41 -8.84
CA ILE A 84 13.23 12.72 -9.82
C ILE A 84 14.62 12.49 -9.22
N GLY A 85 14.99 13.28 -8.23
CA GLY A 85 16.27 13.23 -7.53
C GLY A 85 16.20 12.44 -6.24
N THR A 86 16.97 12.86 -5.26
CA THR A 86 16.97 12.29 -3.90
C THR A 86 16.17 13.19 -2.97
N LEU A 87 15.22 12.61 -2.26
CA LEU A 87 14.55 13.19 -1.14
C LEU A 87 14.85 12.28 0.05
N ASN A 88 15.56 12.83 1.04
CA ASN A 88 15.92 12.17 2.27
C ASN A 88 15.48 13.07 3.43
N ALA A 89 14.61 12.57 4.32
CA ALA A 89 14.14 13.34 5.46
C ALA A 89 15.06 13.16 6.68
N GLY A 90 15.61 11.99 6.89
CA GLY A 90 16.64 11.80 7.92
C GLY A 90 16.14 11.03 9.14
N GLU A 91 16.70 11.35 10.34
CA GLU A 91 16.23 10.74 11.58
C GLU A 91 15.17 11.62 12.23
N GLY A 92 14.06 11.05 12.65
CA GLY A 92 13.00 11.78 13.32
C GLY A 92 11.61 11.38 12.83
N ASN A 93 10.58 12.06 13.32
CA ASN A 93 9.22 11.76 12.86
C ASN A 93 8.82 12.75 11.78
N ASP A 94 9.02 12.35 10.54
CA ASP A 94 8.91 13.25 9.41
C ASP A 94 7.52 13.25 8.77
N THR A 95 7.20 14.32 8.10
CA THR A 95 5.92 14.47 7.43
C THR A 95 6.11 14.95 6.00
N ILE A 96 5.76 14.11 5.04
CA ILE A 96 5.80 14.43 3.61
C ILE A 96 4.39 14.50 3.06
N ILE A 97 3.98 15.69 2.59
CA ILE A 97 2.62 15.94 2.12
C ILE A 97 2.64 16.41 0.67
N GLY A 98 1.99 15.65 -0.19
CA GLY A 98 1.73 16.09 -1.57
C GLY A 98 0.23 16.17 -1.85
N SER A 99 -0.24 17.29 -2.33
CA SER A 99 -1.61 17.44 -2.78
C SER A 99 -1.70 18.21 -4.09
N GLY A 100 -2.65 17.83 -4.93
CA GLY A 100 -2.86 18.51 -6.21
C GLY A 100 -4.26 18.25 -6.75
N ALA A 101 -4.75 19.12 -7.62
CA ALA A 101 -6.10 19.01 -8.17
C ALA A 101 -6.20 18.01 -9.35
N TYR A 102 -5.14 17.85 -10.16
CA TYR A 102 -5.17 17.10 -11.42
C TYR A 102 -3.97 16.18 -11.68
N GLY A 103 -2.92 16.24 -10.87
CA GLY A 103 -1.75 15.36 -10.93
C GLY A 103 -1.68 14.40 -9.73
N ALA A 104 -0.64 13.62 -9.62
CA ALA A 104 -0.38 12.84 -8.42
C ALA A 104 -0.15 13.80 -7.23
N GLY A 105 -0.64 13.43 -6.04
CA GLY A 105 -0.25 14.11 -4.82
C GLY A 105 1.26 14.06 -4.64
N ILE A 106 1.82 12.85 -4.70
CA ILE A 106 3.27 12.61 -4.74
C ILE A 106 3.58 11.70 -5.92
N TYR A 107 4.56 12.10 -6.72
CA TYR A 107 5.15 11.30 -7.79
C TYR A 107 6.63 11.07 -7.52
N SER A 108 7.04 9.80 -7.41
CA SER A 108 8.43 9.37 -7.26
C SER A 108 8.85 8.58 -8.50
N SER A 109 9.85 9.08 -9.24
CA SER A 109 10.25 8.51 -10.53
C SER A 109 11.12 7.25 -10.37
N ALA A 110 11.28 6.49 -11.45
CA ALA A 110 12.08 5.24 -11.44
C ALA A 110 13.57 5.46 -11.07
N SER A 111 14.10 6.65 -11.28
CA SER A 111 15.49 6.98 -10.95
C SER A 111 15.67 7.73 -9.63
N SER A 112 14.58 8.05 -8.94
CA SER A 112 14.63 8.79 -7.69
C SER A 112 14.97 7.88 -6.50
N ILE A 113 15.48 8.53 -5.45
CA ILE A 113 15.54 8.01 -4.10
C ILE A 113 14.49 8.77 -3.29
N PHE A 114 13.72 8.04 -2.50
CA PHE A 114 12.77 8.60 -1.57
C PHE A 114 12.91 7.83 -0.26
N ASP A 115 13.46 8.50 0.73
CA ASP A 115 13.80 7.94 2.02
C ASP A 115 13.30 8.88 3.11
N THR A 116 12.52 8.40 4.06
CA THR A 116 12.15 9.23 5.21
C THR A 116 13.04 8.99 6.41
N GLY A 117 13.79 7.89 6.42
CA GLY A 117 14.74 7.56 7.48
C GLY A 117 14.10 6.84 8.65
N ASP A 118 14.79 6.86 9.80
CA ASP A 118 14.28 6.18 10.99
C ASP A 118 13.37 7.12 11.80
N GLY A 119 12.20 6.63 12.21
CA GLY A 119 11.24 7.40 12.96
C GLY A 119 9.81 6.99 12.67
N ASN A 120 8.81 7.69 13.22
CA ASN A 120 7.43 7.40 12.88
C ASN A 120 6.95 8.40 11.84
N ASP A 121 7.03 8.01 10.59
CA ASP A 121 6.88 8.92 9.47
C ASP A 121 5.48 8.93 8.88
N LEU A 122 5.10 10.07 8.34
CA LEU A 122 3.84 10.24 7.64
C LEU A 122 4.06 10.71 6.21
N ILE A 123 3.74 9.85 5.26
CA ILE A 123 3.65 10.20 3.86
C ILE A 123 2.18 10.29 3.47
N ARG A 124 1.73 11.48 3.10
CA ARG A 124 0.36 11.71 2.69
C ARG A 124 0.27 12.30 1.30
N ALA A 125 -0.21 11.50 0.39
CA ALA A 125 -0.48 11.92 -0.97
C ALA A 125 -1.99 12.00 -1.22
N GLY A 126 -2.50 13.21 -1.42
CA GLY A 126 -3.91 13.44 -1.71
C GLY A 126 -4.06 14.27 -2.98
N SER A 127 -4.96 13.88 -3.88
CA SER A 127 -5.28 14.70 -5.04
C SER A 127 -6.64 14.34 -5.63
N GLY A 128 -7.15 15.18 -6.51
CA GLY A 128 -8.38 14.89 -7.25
C GLY A 128 -8.25 13.81 -8.33
N ARG A 129 -7.02 13.41 -8.74
CA ARG A 129 -6.79 12.46 -9.84
C ARG A 129 -5.67 11.45 -9.65
N GLY A 130 -5.09 11.31 -8.49
CA GLY A 130 -4.09 10.31 -8.17
C GLY A 130 -3.43 10.62 -6.83
N GLY A 131 -3.39 9.67 -5.93
CA GLY A 131 -2.77 9.85 -4.63
C GLY A 131 -1.25 9.74 -4.73
N PHE A 132 -0.71 8.60 -4.38
CA PHE A 132 0.70 8.28 -4.38
C PHE A 132 1.08 7.44 -5.61
N TYR A 133 1.98 7.96 -6.43
CA TYR A 133 2.56 7.23 -7.55
C TYR A 133 4.03 6.97 -7.29
N ASN A 134 4.40 5.72 -7.09
CA ASN A 134 5.77 5.29 -6.89
C ASN A 134 6.27 4.44 -8.07
N ALA A 135 7.27 4.94 -8.78
CA ALA A 135 8.05 4.16 -9.74
C ALA A 135 9.49 3.91 -9.25
N SER A 136 9.88 4.47 -8.10
CA SER A 136 11.23 4.30 -7.53
C SER A 136 11.47 2.87 -7.05
N ASN A 137 12.66 2.36 -7.32
CA ASN A 137 13.15 1.13 -6.71
C ASN A 137 13.95 1.37 -5.41
N ALA A 138 13.98 2.62 -4.93
CA ALA A 138 14.63 3.04 -3.69
C ALA A 138 13.68 3.96 -2.91
N PHE A 139 12.48 3.44 -2.61
CA PHE A 139 11.52 4.07 -1.73
C PHE A 139 11.47 3.28 -0.42
N THR A 140 11.82 3.95 0.67
CA THR A 140 11.78 3.39 2.03
C THR A 140 11.31 4.42 3.04
N THR A 141 10.73 3.96 4.14
CA THR A 141 10.41 4.80 5.29
C THR A 141 11.29 4.53 6.51
N GLY A 142 12.11 3.46 6.48
CA GLY A 142 13.06 3.17 7.55
C GLY A 142 12.48 2.33 8.68
N ASP A 143 13.11 2.40 9.85
CA ASP A 143 12.58 1.72 11.03
C ASP A 143 11.67 2.67 11.82
N GLY A 144 10.49 2.21 12.23
CA GLY A 144 9.52 3.01 12.96
C GLY A 144 8.10 2.65 12.63
N ASN A 145 7.13 3.34 13.21
CA ASN A 145 5.72 3.08 12.90
C ASN A 145 5.25 4.07 11.84
N ASP A 146 5.32 3.66 10.60
CA ASP A 146 5.14 4.55 9.47
C ASP A 146 3.73 4.53 8.89
N THR A 147 3.37 5.60 8.24
CA THR A 147 2.08 5.67 7.55
C THR A 147 2.25 6.22 6.15
N ILE A 148 1.90 5.41 5.17
CA ILE A 148 1.77 5.82 3.78
C ILE A 148 0.29 5.89 3.44
N TYR A 149 -0.19 7.08 3.09
CA TYR A 149 -1.58 7.33 2.77
C TYR A 149 -1.73 7.88 1.34
N GLY A 150 -2.44 7.14 0.50
CA GLY A 150 -2.84 7.57 -0.83
C GLY A 150 -4.34 7.84 -0.87
N GLY A 151 -4.73 9.11 -0.97
CA GLY A 151 -6.12 9.54 -0.92
C GLY A 151 -6.63 10.06 -2.26
N THR A 152 -7.63 9.39 -2.84
CA THR A 152 -8.47 9.92 -3.93
C THR A 152 -9.79 9.16 -3.96
N SER A 153 -10.88 9.83 -4.35
CA SER A 153 -12.19 9.19 -4.47
C SER A 153 -12.45 8.54 -5.83
N ASP A 154 -11.84 9.06 -6.91
CA ASP A 154 -12.21 8.69 -8.29
C ASP A 154 -11.10 7.97 -9.08
N TYR A 155 -9.90 7.86 -8.52
CA TYR A 155 -8.70 7.31 -9.14
C TYR A 155 -7.95 6.39 -8.17
N PRO A 156 -6.92 5.65 -8.61
CA PRO A 156 -6.10 4.89 -7.68
C PRO A 156 -5.53 5.79 -6.57
N GLY A 157 -5.71 5.35 -5.31
CA GLY A 157 -5.09 6.00 -4.18
C GLY A 157 -3.58 5.80 -4.17
N ILE A 158 -3.16 4.56 -4.51
CA ILE A 158 -1.74 4.20 -4.63
C ILE A 158 -1.50 3.44 -5.93
N VAL A 159 -0.49 3.87 -6.67
CA VAL A 159 0.08 3.12 -7.81
C VAL A 159 1.54 2.86 -7.51
N ASN A 160 1.91 1.59 -7.40
CA ASN A 160 3.29 1.17 -7.18
C ASN A 160 3.82 0.39 -8.38
N GLU A 161 4.76 0.98 -9.10
CA GLU A 161 5.51 0.32 -10.20
C GLU A 161 6.93 -0.07 -9.78
N GLY A 162 7.41 0.46 -8.64
CA GLY A 162 8.73 0.22 -8.09
C GLY A 162 8.72 -0.63 -6.83
N LEU A 163 9.50 -0.21 -5.84
CA LEU A 163 9.56 -0.81 -4.52
C LEU A 163 8.94 0.14 -3.49
N ILE A 164 8.09 -0.37 -2.61
CA ILE A 164 7.73 0.24 -1.34
C ILE A 164 8.29 -0.67 -0.26
N ASN A 165 9.10 -0.12 0.64
CA ASN A 165 9.64 -0.81 1.80
C ASN A 165 9.40 0.08 3.04
N THR A 166 8.65 -0.41 4.02
CA THR A 166 8.38 0.39 5.22
C THR A 166 9.32 0.10 6.38
N GLY A 167 10.06 -1.01 6.32
CA GLY A 167 11.07 -1.32 7.35
C GLY A 167 10.51 -2.14 8.50
N ASN A 168 11.00 -1.88 9.73
CA ASN A 168 10.47 -2.56 10.91
C ASN A 168 9.58 -1.61 11.69
N GLY A 169 8.45 -2.09 12.18
CA GLY A 169 7.53 -1.28 12.95
C GLY A 169 6.08 -1.67 12.75
N GLU A 170 5.15 -0.98 13.41
CA GLU A 170 3.73 -1.16 13.12
C GLU A 170 3.31 -0.20 12.00
N ASP A 171 3.36 -0.67 10.74
CA ASP A 171 3.22 0.17 9.58
C ASP A 171 1.81 0.17 8.98
N TYR A 172 1.46 1.27 8.36
CA TYR A 172 0.17 1.47 7.70
C TYR A 172 0.34 1.87 6.25
N LEU A 173 -0.11 1.02 5.34
CA LEU A 173 -0.29 1.37 3.93
C LEU A 173 -1.78 1.51 3.64
N ILE A 174 -2.26 2.74 3.47
CA ILE A 174 -3.67 3.05 3.35
C ILE A 174 -3.96 3.65 1.97
N SER A 175 -4.88 3.04 1.24
CA SER A 175 -5.36 3.56 -0.03
C SER A 175 -6.86 3.86 0.04
N GLU A 176 -7.26 5.12 -0.13
CA GLU A 176 -8.69 5.48 -0.23
C GLU A 176 -9.30 5.12 -1.58
N GLY A 177 -8.51 5.06 -2.63
CA GLY A 177 -8.93 4.49 -3.91
C GLY A 177 -8.32 3.12 -4.14
N PRO A 178 -8.42 2.56 -5.33
CA PRO A 178 -7.72 1.32 -5.67
C PRO A 178 -6.22 1.40 -5.40
N LEU A 179 -5.66 0.30 -4.88
CA LEU A 179 -4.21 0.09 -4.84
C LEU A 179 -3.82 -0.79 -6.03
N LEU A 180 -2.97 -0.25 -6.91
CA LEU A 180 -2.42 -0.96 -8.06
C LEU A 180 -0.94 -1.26 -7.80
N ASN A 181 -0.61 -2.54 -7.58
CA ASN A 181 0.75 -2.97 -7.34
C ASN A 181 1.31 -3.75 -8.54
N TYR A 182 2.21 -3.13 -9.28
CA TYR A 182 2.98 -3.72 -10.37
C TYR A 182 4.42 -4.05 -9.94
N GLY A 183 4.85 -3.52 -8.82
CA GLY A 183 6.17 -3.69 -8.22
C GLY A 183 6.14 -4.51 -6.92
N GLY A 184 7.07 -4.24 -6.02
CA GLY A 184 7.15 -4.88 -4.71
C GLY A 184 6.59 -4.00 -3.59
N VAL A 185 5.86 -4.61 -2.65
CA VAL A 185 5.49 -3.99 -1.37
C VAL A 185 6.01 -4.90 -0.27
N PHE A 186 6.82 -4.34 0.62
CA PHE A 186 7.37 -4.99 1.81
C PHE A 186 7.07 -4.12 3.01
N LEU A 187 6.29 -4.62 3.96
CA LEU A 187 5.96 -3.87 5.17
C LEU A 187 6.97 -4.14 6.29
N GLY A 188 7.57 -5.33 6.34
CA GLY A 188 8.69 -5.63 7.23
C GLY A 188 8.29 -6.42 8.47
N ASP A 189 9.05 -6.23 9.57
CA ASP A 189 8.70 -6.90 10.82
C ASP A 189 7.83 -5.98 11.66
N GLY A 190 6.68 -6.46 12.12
CA GLY A 190 5.77 -5.64 12.91
C GLY A 190 4.33 -6.13 12.87
N ASN A 191 3.38 -5.35 13.35
CA ASN A 191 1.97 -5.69 13.17
C ASN A 191 1.38 -4.73 12.12
N ASP A 192 1.55 -5.07 10.89
CA ASP A 192 1.35 -4.18 9.77
C ASP A 192 -0.08 -4.18 9.21
N ARG A 193 -0.45 -3.11 8.55
CA ARG A 193 -1.79 -2.97 8.02
C ARG A 193 -1.80 -2.38 6.62
N LEU A 194 -2.35 -3.15 5.69
CA LEU A 194 -2.66 -2.70 4.36
C LEU A 194 -4.18 -2.57 4.24
N TYR A 195 -4.67 -1.34 4.10
CA TYR A 195 -6.10 -1.05 4.02
C TYR A 195 -6.48 -0.39 2.70
N ILE A 196 -7.49 -0.93 2.02
CA ILE A 196 -8.17 -0.27 0.92
C ILE A 196 -9.59 0.07 1.38
N THR A 197 -9.83 1.37 1.61
CA THR A 197 -11.00 1.86 2.34
C THR A 197 -12.13 2.37 1.46
N GLU A 198 -11.84 2.77 0.22
CA GLU A 198 -12.84 3.17 -0.75
C GLU A 198 -12.62 2.45 -2.08
N TYR A 199 -13.68 2.35 -2.85
CA TYR A 199 -13.65 1.73 -4.16
C TYR A 199 -14.47 2.53 -5.16
N VAL A 200 -13.84 2.96 -6.24
CA VAL A 200 -14.49 3.52 -7.44
C VAL A 200 -13.81 2.94 -8.68
N GLY A 201 -14.30 1.81 -9.18
CA GLY A 201 -13.65 1.18 -10.34
C GLY A 201 -14.57 0.28 -11.16
N VAL A 202 -14.21 0.08 -12.41
CA VAL A 202 -15.03 -0.59 -13.43
C VAL A 202 -15.20 -2.09 -13.18
N ASN A 203 -14.31 -2.73 -12.41
CA ASN A 203 -14.27 -4.19 -12.21
C ASN A 203 -14.38 -4.65 -10.76
N ASN A 204 -14.77 -3.77 -9.84
CA ASN A 204 -14.79 -4.02 -8.39
C ASN A 204 -13.43 -4.44 -7.78
N ARG A 205 -12.32 -4.18 -8.45
CA ARG A 205 -10.98 -4.45 -7.94
C ARG A 205 -10.52 -3.27 -7.09
N ALA A 206 -10.42 -3.47 -5.80
CA ALA A 206 -9.90 -2.48 -4.88
C ALA A 206 -8.39 -2.66 -4.64
N LEU A 207 -7.92 -3.91 -4.59
CA LEU A 207 -6.50 -4.24 -4.64
C LEU A 207 -6.22 -5.03 -5.92
N GLU A 208 -5.27 -4.56 -6.73
CA GLU A 208 -4.73 -5.29 -7.87
C GLU A 208 -3.24 -5.53 -7.64
N ASN A 209 -2.86 -6.79 -7.37
CA ASN A 209 -1.48 -7.20 -7.19
C ASN A 209 -1.03 -8.05 -8.38
N LEU A 210 -0.08 -7.52 -9.14
CA LEU A 210 0.52 -8.22 -10.29
C LEU A 210 1.94 -8.72 -9.99
N ASN A 211 2.50 -8.45 -8.80
CA ASN A 211 3.84 -8.85 -8.43
C ASN A 211 3.87 -9.40 -7.00
N PHE A 212 4.43 -8.69 -6.05
CA PHE A 212 4.64 -9.16 -4.68
C PHE A 212 4.11 -8.18 -3.64
N ILE A 213 3.41 -8.72 -2.64
CA ILE A 213 3.10 -8.04 -1.38
C ILE A 213 3.52 -8.98 -0.26
N GLY A 214 4.44 -8.52 0.60
CA GLY A 214 4.85 -9.20 1.83
C GLY A 214 4.60 -8.30 3.03
N THR A 215 4.01 -8.83 4.09
CA THR A 215 3.84 -8.07 5.32
C THR A 215 4.92 -8.38 6.34
N GLY A 216 5.49 -9.58 6.33
CA GLY A 216 6.66 -9.93 7.15
C GLY A 216 6.33 -10.72 8.41
N ASP A 217 7.13 -10.52 9.46
CA ASP A 217 6.87 -11.18 10.73
C ASP A 217 5.99 -10.30 11.62
N GLY A 218 4.90 -10.85 12.16
CA GLY A 218 4.00 -10.08 13.01
C GLY A 218 2.54 -10.51 12.89
N ASN A 219 1.62 -9.73 13.46
CA ASN A 219 0.20 -10.05 13.29
C ASN A 219 -0.42 -9.03 12.32
N ASP A 220 -0.43 -9.39 11.06
CA ASP A 220 -0.68 -8.47 9.98
C ASP A 220 -2.11 -8.47 9.47
N ILE A 221 -2.52 -7.38 8.87
CA ILE A 221 -3.87 -7.26 8.31
C ILE A 221 -3.81 -6.71 6.89
N ILE A 222 -4.32 -7.48 5.94
CA ILE A 222 -4.67 -6.99 4.61
C ILE A 222 -6.19 -6.94 4.52
N SER A 223 -6.77 -5.76 4.36
CA SER A 223 -8.21 -5.58 4.29
C SER A 223 -8.65 -4.73 3.12
N SER A 224 -9.61 -5.24 2.37
CA SER A 224 -10.16 -4.58 1.19
C SER A 224 -11.69 -4.64 1.20
N ILE A 225 -12.35 -3.49 0.99
CA ILE A 225 -13.80 -3.42 0.83
C ILE A 225 -14.28 -3.96 -0.53
N GLY A 226 -13.39 -4.00 -1.53
CA GLY A 226 -13.66 -4.56 -2.85
C GLY A 226 -12.97 -5.89 -3.09
N VAL A 227 -12.88 -6.27 -4.34
CA VAL A 227 -12.17 -7.48 -4.77
C VAL A 227 -10.67 -7.31 -4.58
N ILE A 228 -10.02 -8.30 -4.00
CA ILE A 228 -8.57 -8.47 -4.13
C ILE A 228 -8.30 -9.30 -5.38
N TYR A 229 -7.75 -8.65 -6.40
CA TYR A 229 -7.28 -9.30 -7.62
C TYR A 229 -5.77 -9.55 -7.48
N ASN A 230 -5.37 -10.82 -7.57
CA ASN A 230 -3.97 -11.21 -7.41
C ASN A 230 -3.54 -12.11 -8.57
N GLU A 231 -2.55 -11.67 -9.33
CA GLU A 231 -1.81 -12.48 -10.32
C GLU A 231 -0.39 -12.79 -9.84
N GLY A 232 0.05 -12.13 -8.78
CA GLY A 232 1.36 -12.30 -8.16
C GLY A 232 1.28 -13.16 -6.90
N VAL A 233 2.05 -12.75 -5.90
CA VAL A 233 2.12 -13.40 -4.58
C VAL A 233 1.73 -12.40 -3.51
N ILE A 234 0.89 -12.85 -2.58
CA ILE A 234 0.65 -12.19 -1.29
C ILE A 234 1.15 -13.17 -0.23
N ASN A 235 2.08 -12.72 0.62
CA ASN A 235 2.67 -13.50 1.70
C ASN A 235 2.60 -12.70 2.99
N THR A 236 1.91 -13.22 4.01
CA THR A 236 1.80 -12.52 5.28
C THR A 236 2.91 -12.86 6.27
N GLY A 237 3.57 -14.00 6.12
CA GLY A 237 4.77 -14.33 6.92
C GLY A 237 4.48 -15.10 8.19
N ASP A 238 5.24 -14.82 9.26
CA ASP A 238 5.05 -15.50 10.54
C ASP A 238 4.19 -14.65 11.46
N GLY A 239 3.11 -15.23 12.03
CA GLY A 239 2.27 -14.48 12.95
C GLY A 239 0.83 -14.95 13.01
N ALA A 240 -0.05 -14.09 13.49
CA ALA A 240 -1.48 -14.38 13.44
C ALA A 240 -2.15 -13.39 12.48
N ASP A 241 -2.14 -13.74 11.21
CA ASP A 241 -2.43 -12.83 10.12
C ASP A 241 -3.89 -12.85 9.67
N SER A 242 -4.31 -11.79 9.03
CA SER A 242 -5.68 -11.68 8.54
C SER A 242 -5.74 -11.09 7.13
N ILE A 243 -6.36 -11.83 6.20
CA ILE A 243 -6.71 -11.31 4.88
C ILE A 243 -8.23 -11.23 4.77
N ILE A 244 -8.77 -10.04 4.57
CA ILE A 244 -10.20 -9.79 4.49
C ILE A 244 -10.54 -9.13 3.16
N ALA A 245 -11.32 -9.83 2.34
CA ALA A 245 -11.80 -9.32 1.07
C ALA A 245 -13.35 -9.32 1.04
N ASP A 246 -13.95 -8.19 1.36
CA ASP A 246 -15.43 -8.10 1.37
C ASP A 246 -16.03 -8.26 -0.04
N GLY A 247 -15.31 -7.84 -1.08
CA GLY A 247 -15.64 -8.12 -2.48
C GLY A 247 -15.25 -9.50 -2.97
N GLY A 248 -14.51 -10.27 -2.17
CA GLY A 248 -13.97 -11.58 -2.51
C GLY A 248 -12.62 -11.53 -3.23
N PHE A 249 -12.21 -12.70 -3.74
CA PHE A 249 -10.92 -12.91 -4.39
C PHE A 249 -11.06 -13.18 -5.88
N GLN A 250 -10.10 -12.73 -6.66
CA GLN A 250 -10.00 -13.04 -8.08
C GLN A 250 -8.54 -13.25 -8.46
N SER A 251 -8.26 -14.31 -9.20
CA SER A 251 -6.98 -14.50 -9.89
C SER A 251 -7.15 -14.32 -11.40
N GLY A 252 -6.05 -14.08 -12.11
CA GLY A 252 -6.03 -14.01 -13.56
C GLY A 252 -6.34 -15.36 -14.23
N SER A 253 -6.72 -15.30 -15.50
CA SER A 253 -7.06 -16.50 -16.27
C SER A 253 -5.88 -17.40 -16.60
N ASN A 254 -4.66 -16.91 -16.50
CA ASN A 254 -3.42 -17.59 -16.92
C ASN A 254 -2.41 -17.79 -15.78
N SER A 255 -2.65 -17.26 -14.61
CA SER A 255 -1.84 -17.44 -13.41
C SER A 255 -2.78 -17.58 -12.21
N SER A 256 -2.55 -18.59 -11.40
CA SER A 256 -3.14 -18.64 -10.08
C SER A 256 -2.34 -17.70 -9.19
N GLY A 257 -2.92 -16.56 -8.83
CA GLY A 257 -2.38 -15.76 -7.74
C GLY A 257 -2.32 -16.62 -6.48
N ALA A 258 -1.21 -16.55 -5.78
CA ALA A 258 -1.00 -17.33 -4.56
C ALA A 258 -1.09 -16.43 -3.32
N TRP A 259 -1.72 -16.96 -2.28
CA TRP A 259 -1.82 -16.35 -0.96
C TRP A 259 -1.21 -17.30 0.06
N PHE A 260 -0.08 -16.91 0.65
CA PHE A 260 0.60 -17.63 1.71
C PHE A 260 0.39 -16.91 3.03
N LEU A 261 -0.19 -17.60 4.01
CA LEU A 261 -0.43 -17.03 5.33
C LEU A 261 0.74 -17.25 6.29
N GLY A 262 1.44 -18.39 6.16
CA GLY A 262 2.72 -18.60 6.85
C GLY A 262 2.65 -19.46 8.11
N GLU A 263 3.34 -19.05 9.18
CA GLU A 263 3.27 -19.75 10.45
C GLU A 263 2.37 -19.01 11.44
N GLY A 264 1.37 -19.67 11.99
CA GLY A 264 0.59 -18.98 13.00
C GLY A 264 -0.84 -19.45 13.22
N LYS A 265 -1.72 -18.49 13.47
CA LYS A 265 -3.15 -18.73 13.54
C LYS A 265 -3.85 -17.77 12.63
N ASP A 266 -3.90 -18.13 11.40
CA ASP A 266 -4.24 -17.20 10.37
C ASP A 266 -5.72 -17.22 10.03
N TYR A 267 -6.16 -16.11 9.48
CA TYR A 267 -7.55 -15.94 9.14
C TYR A 267 -7.69 -15.32 7.76
N ILE A 268 -8.45 -16.00 6.93
CA ILE A 268 -8.84 -15.45 5.64
C ILE A 268 -10.35 -15.41 5.53
N LYS A 269 -10.90 -14.26 5.14
CA LYS A 269 -12.33 -14.08 4.90
C LYS A 269 -12.59 -13.62 3.48
N GLY A 270 -13.36 -14.40 2.76
CA GLY A 270 -13.73 -14.12 1.38
C GLY A 270 -14.09 -15.38 0.62
N TYR A 271 -14.36 -15.21 -0.66
CA TYR A 271 -14.49 -16.30 -1.60
C TYR A 271 -14.12 -15.82 -3.01
N GLY A 272 -13.47 -16.69 -3.76
CA GLY A 272 -13.14 -16.39 -5.15
C GLY A 272 -12.08 -17.35 -5.71
N SER A 273 -11.54 -17.00 -6.87
CA SER A 273 -10.52 -17.83 -7.52
C SER A 273 -9.12 -17.56 -6.97
N GLY A 274 -8.32 -18.60 -6.84
CA GLY A 274 -6.92 -18.58 -6.43
C GLY A 274 -6.50 -19.78 -5.61
N ASP A 275 -5.21 -19.81 -5.28
CA ASP A 275 -4.55 -20.83 -4.47
C ASP A 275 -4.20 -20.26 -3.10
N PHE A 276 -4.83 -20.77 -2.05
CA PHE A 276 -4.72 -20.28 -0.67
C PHE A 276 -4.04 -21.33 0.20
N TYR A 277 -2.95 -20.93 0.86
CA TYR A 277 -2.14 -21.77 1.73
C TYR A 277 -2.21 -21.20 3.15
N GLY A 278 -2.78 -21.95 4.09
CA GLY A 278 -2.84 -21.59 5.50
C GLY A 278 -1.45 -21.59 6.13
N GLY A 279 -0.68 -22.63 5.83
CA GLY A 279 0.66 -22.81 6.38
C GLY A 279 0.69 -23.67 7.63
N ASN A 280 1.65 -23.40 8.53
CA ASN A 280 1.75 -24.11 9.78
C ASN A 280 0.91 -23.42 10.86
N GLY A 281 -0.09 -24.13 11.41
CA GLY A 281 -0.83 -23.48 12.48
C GLY A 281 -2.20 -24.03 12.77
N ASN A 282 -3.12 -23.15 13.04
CA ASN A 282 -4.52 -23.48 13.18
C ASN A 282 -5.36 -22.41 12.48
N ASP A 283 -5.42 -22.55 11.18
CA ASP A 283 -5.83 -21.52 10.27
C ASP A 283 -7.31 -21.63 9.91
N THR A 284 -7.94 -20.50 9.72
CA THR A 284 -9.38 -20.41 9.52
C THR A 284 -9.71 -19.72 8.21
N LEU A 285 -10.41 -20.44 7.33
CA LEU A 285 -11.10 -19.85 6.19
C LEU A 285 -12.55 -19.51 6.60
N GLU A 286 -12.97 -18.26 6.41
CA GLU A 286 -14.37 -17.84 6.51
C GLU A 286 -14.97 -17.57 5.14
N LEU A 287 -16.00 -18.34 4.77
CA LEU A 287 -16.74 -18.12 3.53
C LEU A 287 -17.78 -17.01 3.68
N THR A 288 -17.89 -16.18 2.67
CA THR A 288 -18.96 -15.17 2.56
C THR A 288 -20.33 -15.79 2.22
N PRO A 289 -21.45 -15.03 2.30
CA PRO A 289 -22.78 -15.57 1.99
C PRO A 289 -22.88 -16.23 0.61
N GLY A 290 -23.46 -17.43 0.59
CA GLY A 290 -23.60 -18.21 -0.64
C GLY A 290 -23.77 -19.69 -0.41
N THR A 291 -23.91 -20.44 -1.52
CA THR A 291 -23.97 -21.91 -1.50
C THR A 291 -22.78 -22.48 -2.24
N TYR A 292 -22.03 -23.32 -1.58
CA TYR A 292 -20.77 -23.87 -2.02
C TYR A 292 -20.85 -25.39 -2.12
N THR A 293 -20.20 -25.95 -3.14
CA THR A 293 -19.97 -27.38 -3.24
C THR A 293 -18.52 -27.66 -2.87
N VAL A 294 -18.32 -28.55 -1.90
CA VAL A 294 -16.98 -29.02 -1.52
C VAL A 294 -16.52 -30.05 -2.54
N GLY A 295 -15.33 -29.86 -3.07
CA GLY A 295 -14.55 -30.87 -3.76
C GLY A 295 -13.34 -31.25 -2.92
N ILE A 296 -12.63 -32.30 -3.32
CA ILE A 296 -11.37 -32.69 -2.73
C ILE A 296 -10.34 -32.80 -3.84
N TRP A 297 -9.20 -32.14 -3.66
CA TRP A 297 -8.11 -32.06 -4.64
C TRP A 297 -6.85 -32.75 -4.09
N GLY A 298 -6.01 -33.27 -4.97
CA GLY A 298 -4.74 -33.92 -4.63
C GLY A 298 -4.79 -35.46 -4.74
N GLU A 299 -3.61 -36.08 -4.93
CA GLU A 299 -3.48 -37.54 -5.10
C GLU A 299 -3.82 -38.33 -3.81
N ALA A 300 -3.70 -37.70 -2.65
CA ALA A 300 -4.04 -38.23 -1.35
C ALA A 300 -5.44 -37.79 -0.82
N GLY A 301 -6.14 -36.91 -1.57
CA GLY A 301 -7.45 -36.40 -1.14
C GLY A 301 -7.37 -35.42 0.03
N GLU A 302 -6.31 -34.61 0.06
CA GLU A 302 -5.92 -33.87 1.27
C GLU A 302 -6.43 -32.42 1.31
N SER A 303 -6.76 -31.82 0.17
CA SER A 303 -7.07 -30.39 0.10
C SER A 303 -8.52 -30.14 -0.33
N PRO A 304 -9.40 -29.65 0.56
CA PRO A 304 -10.71 -29.19 0.16
C PRO A 304 -10.64 -28.03 -0.84
N ILE A 305 -11.52 -28.07 -1.81
CA ILE A 305 -11.76 -26.97 -2.76
C ILE A 305 -13.22 -26.56 -2.68
N PHE A 306 -13.49 -25.29 -2.92
CA PHE A 306 -14.84 -24.76 -2.86
C PHE A 306 -15.25 -24.21 -4.21
N THR A 307 -16.43 -24.64 -4.70
CA THR A 307 -17.00 -24.14 -5.95
C THR A 307 -18.33 -23.43 -5.72
N LYS A 308 -18.49 -22.26 -6.37
CA LYS A 308 -19.72 -21.48 -6.42
C LYS A 308 -19.88 -20.90 -7.82
N GLY A 309 -20.83 -21.41 -8.58
CA GLY A 309 -20.93 -21.08 -10.00
C GLY A 309 -19.70 -21.54 -10.77
N ASN A 310 -19.04 -20.61 -11.48
CA ASN A 310 -17.83 -20.89 -12.27
C ASN A 310 -16.53 -20.55 -11.51
N GLN A 311 -16.61 -20.13 -10.26
CA GLN A 311 -15.43 -19.81 -9.46
C GLN A 311 -14.97 -21.02 -8.67
N LEU A 312 -13.67 -21.18 -8.56
CA LEU A 312 -12.99 -22.24 -7.85
C LEU A 312 -11.97 -21.63 -6.88
N MET A 313 -12.12 -21.93 -5.60
CA MET A 313 -11.16 -21.61 -4.54
C MET A 313 -10.42 -22.89 -4.18
N ILE A 314 -9.10 -22.88 -4.32
CA ILE A 314 -8.23 -23.99 -3.95
C ILE A 314 -7.60 -23.65 -2.61
N THR A 315 -7.71 -24.55 -1.64
CA THR A 315 -7.19 -24.32 -0.29
C THR A 315 -6.29 -25.47 0.14
N SER A 316 -5.25 -25.15 0.88
CA SER A 316 -4.30 -26.11 1.43
C SER A 316 -3.88 -25.64 2.82
N GLU A 317 -3.62 -26.59 3.72
CA GLU A 317 -3.06 -26.29 5.04
C GLU A 317 -3.97 -25.40 5.91
N PHE A 318 -5.30 -25.62 5.84
CA PHE A 318 -6.26 -25.01 6.75
C PHE A 318 -6.87 -26.07 7.65
N GLU A 319 -7.09 -25.73 8.93
CA GLU A 319 -7.72 -26.64 9.91
C GLU A 319 -9.20 -26.35 10.10
N LYS A 320 -9.63 -25.11 9.93
CA LYS A 320 -10.98 -24.66 10.23
C LYS A 320 -11.64 -23.96 9.05
N LEU A 321 -12.90 -24.32 8.83
CA LEU A 321 -13.81 -23.61 7.93
C LEU A 321 -14.92 -22.98 8.76
N LYS A 322 -15.06 -21.66 8.69
CA LYS A 322 -16.19 -20.93 9.26
C LYS A 322 -17.19 -20.60 8.15
N ALA A 323 -18.41 -21.08 8.34
CA ALA A 323 -19.52 -20.85 7.42
C ALA A 323 -20.72 -20.28 8.20
N GLY A 324 -20.83 -18.97 8.21
CA GLY A 324 -21.77 -18.25 9.08
C GLY A 324 -21.46 -18.50 10.56
N ASN A 325 -22.41 -19.12 11.28
CA ASN A 325 -22.23 -19.47 12.70
C ASN A 325 -21.68 -20.89 12.92
N THR A 326 -21.39 -21.63 11.85
CA THR A 326 -20.92 -23.02 11.95
C THR A 326 -19.43 -23.10 11.68
N LEU A 327 -18.72 -23.80 12.55
CA LEU A 327 -17.30 -24.11 12.41
C LEU A 327 -17.16 -25.60 12.07
N TYR A 328 -16.45 -25.88 10.99
CA TYR A 328 -16.11 -27.22 10.55
C TYR A 328 -14.61 -27.46 10.70
N ASP A 329 -14.22 -28.69 11.01
CA ASP A 329 -12.84 -29.13 10.79
C ASP A 329 -12.65 -29.46 9.30
N PHE A 330 -11.57 -28.98 8.68
CA PHE A 330 -11.28 -29.24 7.27
C PHE A 330 -11.22 -30.73 6.97
N THR A 331 -10.68 -31.54 7.90
CA THR A 331 -10.61 -32.99 7.80
C THR A 331 -11.97 -33.68 7.83
N SER A 332 -13.02 -32.97 8.25
CA SER A 332 -14.41 -33.49 8.27
C SER A 332 -15.19 -33.25 6.98
N LEU A 333 -14.61 -32.43 6.07
CA LEU A 333 -15.26 -32.08 4.80
C LEU A 333 -15.20 -33.24 3.82
N THR A 334 -16.25 -33.42 3.05
CA THR A 334 -16.37 -34.52 2.09
C THR A 334 -16.75 -34.01 0.70
N ALA A 335 -16.24 -34.67 -0.33
CA ALA A 335 -16.59 -34.35 -1.71
C ALA A 335 -18.11 -34.46 -1.95
N GLY A 336 -18.69 -33.45 -2.61
CA GLY A 336 -20.11 -33.32 -2.86
C GLY A 336 -20.91 -32.70 -1.71
N GLN A 337 -20.29 -32.41 -0.57
CA GLN A 337 -20.95 -31.70 0.53
C GLN A 337 -21.36 -30.30 0.09
N ILE A 338 -22.60 -29.91 0.46
CA ILE A 338 -23.12 -28.56 0.21
C ILE A 338 -23.05 -27.76 1.50
N ILE A 339 -22.43 -26.59 1.44
CA ILE A 339 -22.32 -25.64 2.53
C ILE A 339 -23.05 -24.36 2.13
N THR A 340 -24.03 -23.94 2.94
CA THR A 340 -24.77 -22.71 2.71
C THR A 340 -24.48 -21.71 3.84
N VAL A 341 -24.01 -20.55 3.47
CA VAL A 341 -23.76 -19.40 4.35
C VAL A 341 -24.84 -18.36 4.09
N ALA A 342 -25.57 -17.96 5.13
CA ALA A 342 -26.68 -17.03 5.06
C ALA A 342 -26.23 -15.57 5.07
#